data_06570a244ab6ce8284d9b6ad7b156526
#
_entry.id   06570a244ab6ce8284d9b6ad7b156526
#
_cell.length_a   1.000
_cell.length_b   1.000
_cell.length_c   1.000
_cell.angle_alpha   90.00
_cell.angle_beta   90.00
_cell.angle_gamma   90.00
#
_symmetry.space_group_name_H-M   'P 1'
#
loop_
_entity.id
_entity.type
_entity.pdbx_description
1 polymer ?
#
loop_
_entity_poly.entity_id
_entity_poly.type
_entity_poly.pdbx_seq_one_letter_code
_entity_poly.pdbx_strand_id
1 'polypeptide(L)'
;MIRKTMTVLALAASLGASVGFVALPAMAQSAAAKAAVDAGKASGTVGEQADGFLGVVSGGDSATRAAVAEINAGRAAVYKDTAAKTGVTAEAAGQATAKQLYARLAPGQYWKPLDGGWTKK
;
A
#
# COMPACT_ATOMS: atom_id res chain seq x y z
N MET A 1 -46.00 -43.52 -32.63
CA MET A 1 -45.79 -42.31 -31.81
C MET A 1 -44.35 -42.23 -31.34
N ILE A 2 -43.60 -41.41 -31.97
CA ILE A 2 -42.17 -41.27 -31.64
C ILE A 2 -42.05 -40.17 -30.62
N ARG A 3 -41.75 -40.53 -29.38
CA ARG A 3 -41.38 -39.54 -28.37
C ARG A 3 -39.92 -39.15 -28.56
N LYS A 4 -39.73 -38.00 -29.09
CA LYS A 4 -38.40 -37.40 -29.11
C LYS A 4 -38.07 -36.94 -27.70
N THR A 5 -37.28 -37.72 -27.02
CA THR A 5 -36.60 -37.23 -25.81
C THR A 5 -35.54 -36.23 -26.23
N MET A 6 -35.82 -34.96 -26.01
CA MET A 6 -34.81 -33.93 -26.08
C MET A 6 -33.88 -34.12 -24.86
N THR A 7 -32.75 -34.66 -25.14
CA THR A 7 -31.64 -34.61 -24.18
C THR A 7 -31.13 -33.18 -24.18
N VAL A 8 -31.53 -32.45 -23.20
CA VAL A 8 -30.91 -31.15 -22.94
C VAL A 8 -29.51 -31.42 -22.41
N LEU A 9 -28.55 -31.28 -23.29
CA LEU A 9 -27.16 -31.28 -22.89
C LEU A 9 -26.95 -29.96 -22.13
N ALA A 10 -27.04 -30.01 -20.83
CA ALA A 10 -26.60 -28.94 -20.01
C ALA A 10 -25.09 -28.82 -20.15
N LEU A 11 -24.69 -27.97 -21.04
CA LEU A 11 -23.30 -27.53 -21.10
C LEU A 11 -23.08 -26.70 -19.81
N ALA A 12 -22.66 -27.38 -18.78
CA ALA A 12 -22.06 -26.73 -17.67
C ALA A 12 -20.75 -26.13 -18.19
N ALA A 13 -20.81 -24.92 -18.66
CA ALA A 13 -19.64 -24.10 -18.78
C ALA A 13 -19.13 -23.93 -17.37
N SER A 14 -18.26 -24.82 -16.95
CA SER A 14 -17.35 -24.49 -15.88
C SER A 14 -16.54 -23.33 -16.42
N LEU A 15 -17.01 -22.13 -16.17
CA LEU A 15 -16.09 -21.03 -16.05
C LEU A 15 -15.17 -21.46 -14.91
N GLY A 16 -14.12 -22.13 -15.25
CA GLY A 16 -12.94 -22.05 -14.48
C GLY A 16 -12.66 -20.58 -14.42
N ALA A 17 -13.05 -19.95 -13.33
CA ALA A 17 -12.49 -18.71 -12.99
C ALA A 17 -11.01 -19.01 -12.79
N SER A 18 -10.28 -19.01 -13.87
CA SER A 18 -8.95 -18.52 -13.82
C SER A 18 -9.18 -17.10 -13.33
N VAL A 19 -9.20 -16.93 -12.04
CA VAL A 19 -8.87 -15.68 -11.45
C VAL A 19 -7.50 -15.44 -12.00
N GLY A 20 -7.44 -14.82 -13.17
CA GLY A 20 -6.26 -14.17 -13.56
C GLY A 20 -5.98 -13.33 -12.33
N PHE A 21 -4.99 -13.70 -11.57
CA PHE A 21 -4.40 -12.77 -10.67
C PHE A 21 -3.99 -11.64 -11.58
N VAL A 22 -4.94 -10.76 -11.79
CA VAL A 22 -4.59 -9.42 -12.16
C VAL A 22 -3.51 -9.09 -11.17
N ALA A 23 -2.30 -8.99 -11.65
CA ALA A 23 -1.21 -8.53 -10.84
C ALA A 23 -1.78 -7.33 -10.11
N LEU A 24 -2.09 -7.51 -8.84
CA LEU A 24 -2.58 -6.42 -8.02
C LEU A 24 -1.62 -5.28 -8.31
N PRO A 25 -2.10 -4.12 -8.71
CA PRO A 25 -1.21 -2.99 -8.88
C PRO A 25 -0.31 -3.00 -7.65
N ALA A 26 0.98 -2.81 -7.85
CA ALA A 26 1.98 -2.77 -6.77
C ALA A 26 1.57 -1.86 -5.60
N MET A 27 0.46 -1.16 -5.74
CA MET A 27 -0.19 -0.28 -4.79
C MET A 27 -1.22 -0.97 -3.90
N ALA A 28 -1.62 -2.22 -4.17
CA ALA A 28 -2.55 -2.94 -3.32
C ALA A 28 -1.82 -3.40 -2.06
N GLN A 29 -1.85 -2.54 -1.08
CA GLN A 29 -1.39 -2.83 0.26
C GLN A 29 -2.41 -3.72 0.94
N SER A 30 -1.96 -4.74 1.65
CA SER A 30 -2.89 -5.57 2.41
C SER A 30 -3.59 -4.74 3.49
N ALA A 31 -4.85 -5.07 3.77
CA ALA A 31 -5.59 -4.43 4.86
C ALA A 31 -4.91 -4.65 6.21
N ALA A 32 -4.26 -5.79 6.40
CA ALA A 32 -3.51 -6.10 7.61
C ALA A 32 -2.29 -5.20 7.77
N ALA A 33 -1.53 -4.96 6.70
CA ALA A 33 -0.39 -4.05 6.74
C ALA A 33 -0.81 -2.61 7.03
N LYS A 34 -1.88 -2.14 6.40
CA LYS A 34 -2.43 -0.82 6.67
C LYS A 34 -2.87 -0.67 8.12
N ALA A 35 -3.58 -1.64 8.66
CA ALA A 35 -4.03 -1.62 10.06
C ALA A 35 -2.84 -1.61 11.03
N ALA A 36 -1.81 -2.41 10.77
CA ALA A 36 -0.60 -2.45 11.60
C ALA A 36 0.15 -1.11 11.58
N VAL A 37 0.26 -0.48 10.42
CA VAL A 37 0.88 0.85 10.29
C VAL A 37 0.05 1.92 10.99
N ASP A 38 -1.27 1.92 10.82
CA ASP A 38 -2.14 2.89 11.50
C ASP A 38 -2.04 2.75 13.03
N ALA A 39 -2.00 1.53 13.55
CA ALA A 39 -1.77 1.27 14.96
C ALA A 39 -0.37 1.73 15.42
N GLY A 40 0.64 1.48 14.60
CA GLY A 40 2.01 1.92 14.87
C GLY A 40 2.16 3.43 14.92
N LYS A 41 1.46 4.15 14.03
CA LYS A 41 1.42 5.62 14.06
C LYS A 41 0.74 6.13 15.33
N ALA A 42 -0.37 5.53 15.72
CA ALA A 42 -1.10 5.91 16.93
C ALA A 42 -0.28 5.66 18.20
N SER A 43 0.51 4.59 18.23
CA SER A 43 1.37 4.24 19.38
C SER A 43 2.71 4.97 19.41
N GLY A 44 3.09 5.65 18.32
CA GLY A 44 4.38 6.32 18.20
C GLY A 44 5.52 5.40 17.76
N THR A 45 5.24 4.20 17.35
CA THR A 45 6.24 3.23 16.83
C THR A 45 6.62 3.50 15.39
N VAL A 46 5.68 3.99 14.59
CA VAL A 46 5.82 4.28 13.16
C VAL A 46 5.55 5.75 12.91
N GLY A 47 6.29 6.33 11.98
CA GLY A 47 6.09 7.71 11.56
C GLY A 47 6.24 7.88 10.06
N GLU A 48 5.82 9.04 9.57
CA GLU A 48 6.01 9.45 8.20
C GLU A 48 7.34 10.18 8.03
N GLN A 49 7.97 9.99 6.90
CA GLN A 49 9.23 10.67 6.55
C GLN A 49 9.05 11.63 5.39
N ALA A 50 9.86 12.65 5.36
CA ALA A 50 9.83 13.68 4.32
C ALA A 50 10.22 13.16 2.92
N ASP A 51 10.81 11.98 2.84
CA ASP A 51 11.10 11.29 1.57
C ASP A 51 9.89 10.58 0.96
N GLY A 52 8.78 10.52 1.66
CA GLY A 52 7.56 9.85 1.23
C GLY A 52 7.39 8.43 1.72
N PHE A 53 8.29 7.94 2.55
CA PHE A 53 8.24 6.59 3.11
C PHE A 53 7.92 6.59 4.60
N LEU A 54 7.49 5.44 5.08
CA LEU A 54 7.34 5.19 6.51
C LEU A 54 8.68 4.81 7.12
N GLY A 55 8.86 5.13 8.39
CA GLY A 55 9.97 4.65 9.18
C GLY A 55 9.52 4.13 10.54
N VAL A 56 10.34 3.30 11.13
CA VAL A 56 10.16 2.85 12.52
C VAL A 56 10.84 3.87 13.43
N VAL A 57 10.06 4.48 14.31
CA VAL A 57 10.55 5.51 15.24
C VAL A 57 11.32 4.86 16.38
N SER A 58 10.72 3.85 16.98
CA SER A 58 11.32 3.10 18.11
C SER A 58 10.60 1.77 18.29
N GLY A 59 11.32 0.76 18.75
CA GLY A 59 10.77 -0.56 18.99
C GLY A 59 10.28 -1.21 17.71
N GLY A 60 9.04 -1.60 17.66
CA GLY A 60 8.44 -2.26 16.52
C GLY A 60 8.75 -3.76 16.51
N ASP A 61 7.70 -4.57 16.59
CA ASP A 61 7.81 -6.00 16.41
C ASP A 61 8.03 -6.38 14.93
N SER A 62 8.26 -7.65 14.67
CA SER A 62 8.47 -8.14 13.31
C SER A 62 7.26 -7.92 12.41
N ALA A 63 6.05 -7.99 12.94
CA ALA A 63 4.82 -7.75 12.19
C ALA A 63 4.70 -6.28 11.78
N THR A 64 5.02 -5.35 12.66
CA THR A 64 5.04 -3.91 12.36
C THR A 64 6.09 -3.58 11.31
N ARG A 65 7.28 -4.12 11.43
CA ARG A 65 8.35 -3.91 10.46
C ARG A 65 8.02 -4.49 9.09
N ALA A 66 7.43 -5.67 9.04
CA ALA A 66 6.96 -6.28 7.80
C ALA A 66 5.86 -5.44 7.14
N ALA A 67 4.93 -4.89 7.92
CA ALA A 67 3.89 -4.00 7.45
C ALA A 67 4.47 -2.71 6.87
N VAL A 68 5.43 -2.09 7.53
CA VAL A 68 6.15 -0.90 7.04
C VAL A 68 6.84 -1.22 5.71
N ALA A 69 7.53 -2.35 5.61
CA ALA A 69 8.22 -2.75 4.38
C ALA A 69 7.23 -2.96 3.22
N GLU A 70 6.09 -3.59 3.46
CA GLU A 70 5.05 -3.81 2.46
C GLU A 70 4.48 -2.49 1.94
N ILE A 71 4.11 -1.59 2.83
CA ILE A 71 3.58 -0.27 2.48
C ILE A 71 4.62 0.55 1.72
N ASN A 72 5.87 0.53 2.15
CA ASN A 72 6.94 1.23 1.47
C ASN A 72 7.22 0.67 0.07
N ALA A 73 7.12 -0.63 -0.13
CA ALA A 73 7.24 -1.23 -1.45
C ALA A 73 6.13 -0.74 -2.40
N GLY A 74 4.90 -0.67 -1.92
CA GLY A 74 3.78 -0.10 -2.65
C GLY A 74 3.99 1.38 -2.99
N ARG A 75 4.45 2.17 -2.03
CA ARG A 75 4.76 3.58 -2.24
C ARG A 75 5.87 3.79 -3.26
N ALA A 76 6.94 2.99 -3.21
CA ALA A 76 8.03 3.06 -4.18
C ALA A 76 7.52 2.84 -5.61
N ALA A 77 6.63 1.88 -5.81
CA ALA A 77 6.02 1.62 -7.11
C ALA A 77 5.17 2.80 -7.60
N VAL A 78 4.41 3.43 -6.71
CA VAL A 78 3.63 4.64 -7.02
C VAL A 78 4.54 5.79 -7.44
N TYR A 79 5.63 6.02 -6.72
CA TYR A 79 6.55 7.11 -7.03
C TYR A 79 7.26 6.90 -8.37
N LYS A 80 7.63 5.67 -8.70
CA LYS A 80 8.18 5.32 -10.00
C LYS A 80 7.17 5.55 -11.13
N ASP A 81 5.92 5.16 -10.93
CA ASP A 81 4.85 5.36 -11.92
C ASP A 81 4.58 6.85 -12.13
N THR A 82 4.48 7.62 -11.07
CA THR A 82 4.31 9.07 -11.12
C THR A 82 5.48 9.73 -11.84
N ALA A 83 6.70 9.33 -11.53
CA ALA A 83 7.90 9.85 -12.19
C ALA A 83 7.85 9.61 -13.70
N ALA A 84 7.48 8.41 -14.13
CA ALA A 84 7.35 8.07 -15.54
C ALA A 84 6.28 8.89 -16.25
N LYS A 85 5.16 9.16 -15.59
CA LYS A 85 4.02 9.89 -16.17
C LYS A 85 4.21 11.40 -16.20
N THR A 86 4.93 11.95 -15.24
CA THR A 86 5.03 13.42 -15.06
C THR A 86 6.39 14.00 -15.39
N GLY A 87 7.39 13.15 -15.67
CA GLY A 87 8.74 13.59 -15.99
C GLY A 87 9.57 14.07 -14.80
N VAL A 88 9.08 13.88 -13.56
CA VAL A 88 9.85 14.15 -12.35
C VAL A 88 10.63 12.90 -11.93
N THR A 89 11.54 13.03 -10.95
CA THR A 89 12.20 11.87 -10.35
C THR A 89 11.26 11.15 -9.37
N ALA A 90 11.50 9.87 -9.13
CA ALA A 90 10.77 9.12 -8.11
C ALA A 90 10.96 9.74 -6.72
N GLU A 91 12.15 10.25 -6.43
CA GLU A 91 12.45 10.98 -5.20
C GLU A 91 11.60 12.24 -5.05
N ALA A 92 11.50 13.06 -6.09
CA ALA A 92 10.66 14.25 -6.08
C ALA A 92 9.17 13.91 -5.91
N ALA A 93 8.70 12.83 -6.53
CA ALA A 93 7.34 12.34 -6.36
C ALA A 93 7.08 11.92 -4.90
N GLY A 94 8.03 11.23 -4.29
CA GLY A 94 7.95 10.83 -2.87
C GLY A 94 7.90 12.04 -1.93
N GLN A 95 8.76 13.02 -2.15
CA GLN A 95 8.79 14.24 -1.35
C GLN A 95 7.50 15.07 -1.48
N ALA A 96 6.94 15.16 -2.69
CA ALA A 96 5.68 15.84 -2.91
C ALA A 96 4.52 15.13 -2.18
N THR A 97 4.50 13.81 -2.23
CA THR A 97 3.52 13.00 -1.50
C THR A 97 3.68 13.15 0.01
N ALA A 98 4.92 13.22 0.50
CA ALA A 98 5.22 13.39 1.92
C ALA A 98 4.58 14.65 2.50
N LYS A 99 4.52 15.74 1.76
CA LYS A 99 3.85 16.96 2.20
C LYS A 99 2.36 16.73 2.45
N GLN A 100 1.70 15.98 1.59
CA GLN A 100 0.30 15.62 1.76
C GLN A 100 0.09 14.66 2.94
N LEU A 101 1.00 13.72 3.12
CA LEU A 101 0.96 12.79 4.26
C LEU A 101 1.17 13.52 5.59
N TYR A 102 2.07 14.46 5.62
CA TYR A 102 2.28 15.31 6.80
C TYR A 102 1.01 16.08 7.19
N ALA A 103 0.31 16.64 6.21
CA ALA A 103 -0.93 17.37 6.45
C ALA A 103 -2.01 16.50 7.10
N ARG A 104 -1.99 15.18 6.85
CA ARG A 104 -2.94 14.21 7.39
C ARG A 104 -2.53 13.62 8.74
N LEU A 105 -1.31 13.86 9.18
CA LEU A 105 -0.87 13.37 10.48
C LEU A 105 -1.68 14.03 11.59
N ALA A 106 -2.09 13.23 12.56
CA ALA A 106 -2.72 13.72 13.76
C ALA A 106 -1.69 14.36 14.71
N PRO A 107 -2.10 15.31 15.56
CA PRO A 107 -1.21 15.84 16.59
C PRO A 107 -0.63 14.71 17.47
N GLY A 108 0.66 14.79 17.72
CA GLY A 108 1.39 13.79 18.49
C GLY A 108 1.96 12.63 17.68
N GLN A 109 1.59 12.48 16.42
CA GLN A 109 2.22 11.50 15.52
C GLN A 109 3.59 11.99 15.06
N TYR A 110 4.45 11.04 14.68
CA TYR A 110 5.84 11.34 14.37
C TYR A 110 6.06 11.67 12.91
N TRP A 111 6.95 12.60 12.71
CA TRP A 111 7.45 13.07 11.42
C TRP A 111 8.96 13.16 11.43
N LYS A 112 9.59 12.80 10.34
CA LYS A 112 11.04 12.95 10.17
C LYS A 112 11.34 13.82 8.95
N PRO A 113 11.90 15.02 9.14
CA PRO A 113 12.37 15.87 8.05
C PRO A 113 13.54 15.21 7.31
N LEU A 114 13.89 15.70 6.11
CA LEU A 114 14.96 15.13 5.29
C LEU A 114 16.32 15.16 5.98
N ASP A 115 16.58 16.18 6.75
CA ASP A 115 17.85 16.47 7.40
C ASP A 115 17.78 16.49 8.94
N GLY A 116 16.76 15.88 9.50
CA GLY A 116 16.54 15.88 10.94
C GLY A 116 16.12 14.52 11.50
N GLY A 117 15.98 14.50 12.82
CA GLY A 117 15.48 13.34 13.55
C GLY A 117 13.96 13.31 13.66
N TRP A 118 13.45 12.29 14.31
CA TRP A 118 12.02 12.16 14.58
C TRP A 118 11.51 13.28 15.47
N THR A 119 10.40 13.88 15.06
CA THR A 119 9.72 14.93 15.80
C THR A 119 8.22 14.68 15.82
N LYS A 120 7.55 15.14 16.85
CA LYS A 120 6.08 15.05 16.92
C LYS A 120 5.45 16.24 16.19
N LYS A 121 4.35 15.95 15.51
CA LYS A 121 3.51 16.99 14.92
C LYS A 121 2.75 17.77 15.98
#